data_6cd5a4eabe753f827de05330f3016eed
#
_entry.id   6cd5a4eabe753f827de05330f3016eed
#
_cell.length_a   1.000
_cell.length_b   1.000
_cell.length_c   1.000
_cell.angle_alpha   90.00
_cell.angle_beta   90.00
_cell.angle_gamma   90.00
#
_symmetry.space_group_name_H-M   'P 1'
#
loop_
_entity.id
_entity.type
_entity.pdbx_description
1 polymer ?
#
loop_
_entity_poly.entity_id
_entity_poly.type
_entity_poly.pdbx_seq_one_letter_code
_entity_poly.pdbx_strand_id
1 'polypeptide(L)'
;MRDLILGMSMSLDGFVAGPNGETDWIFSTGGPDGKAWKLGTVSSAGVHVMGSRSFAGWASYWPYSTDAFAPSMNEIPKVVFARSGRPTIDPAPAPAHAKVEPSAHALASWRDARVASGALADEIARLKREDGKPIVAHGGATFAQSLVRANLVDEYPLAVHPVALGQGNAVRDA
;
A
#
# COMPACT_ATOMS: atom_id res chain seq x y z
N MET A 1 20.96 -2.41 6.02
CA MET A 1 19.90 -1.37 6.08
C MET A 1 18.88 -1.71 5.00
N ARG A 2 17.58 -1.65 5.29
CA ARG A 2 16.50 -2.07 4.37
C ARG A 2 16.12 -0.91 3.46
N ASP A 3 15.90 -1.18 2.18
CA ASP A 3 15.40 -0.18 1.23
C ASP A 3 13.89 0.04 1.41
N LEU A 4 13.45 1.28 1.21
CA LEU A 4 12.04 1.64 1.10
C LEU A 4 11.64 1.71 -0.37
N ILE A 5 10.81 0.79 -0.77
CA ILE A 5 10.29 0.63 -2.13
C ILE A 5 8.88 1.20 -2.18
N LEU A 6 8.62 2.19 -3.02
CA LEU A 6 7.28 2.74 -3.25
C LEU A 6 6.69 2.19 -4.55
N GLY A 7 5.92 1.10 -4.45
CA GLY A 7 5.25 0.48 -5.59
C GLY A 7 3.92 1.16 -5.92
N MET A 8 3.81 1.77 -7.10
CA MET A 8 2.60 2.48 -7.53
C MET A 8 2.18 2.10 -8.95
N SER A 9 0.86 2.12 -9.18
CA SER A 9 0.31 2.22 -10.53
C SER A 9 0.19 3.70 -10.91
N MET A 10 0.52 4.03 -12.14
CA MET A 10 0.51 5.40 -12.65
C MET A 10 -0.10 5.44 -14.04
N SER A 11 -0.92 6.45 -14.33
CA SER A 11 -1.40 6.73 -15.67
C SER A 11 -0.28 7.26 -16.57
N LEU A 12 -0.49 7.24 -17.87
CA LEU A 12 0.49 7.73 -18.85
C LEU A 12 0.85 9.22 -18.63
N ASP A 13 -0.09 10.00 -18.13
CA ASP A 13 0.06 11.43 -17.80
C ASP A 13 0.44 11.70 -16.33
N GLY A 14 0.89 10.67 -15.58
CA GLY A 14 1.58 10.83 -14.29
C GLY A 14 0.69 10.83 -13.04
N PHE A 15 -0.60 10.50 -13.15
CA PHE A 15 -1.50 10.41 -12.00
C PHE A 15 -1.55 9.00 -11.40
N VAL A 16 -1.67 8.92 -10.09
CA VAL A 16 -1.79 7.65 -9.34
C VAL A 16 -3.22 7.38 -8.86
N ALA A 17 -4.08 8.37 -8.98
CA ALA A 17 -5.52 8.27 -8.74
C ALA A 17 -6.24 9.41 -9.44
N GLY A 18 -7.51 9.25 -9.73
CA GLY A 18 -8.39 10.32 -10.20
C GLY A 18 -8.56 11.44 -9.15
N PRO A 19 -9.27 12.54 -9.46
CA PRO A 19 -9.39 13.71 -8.59
C PRO A 19 -10.06 13.40 -7.24
N ASN A 20 -10.97 12.42 -7.19
CA ASN A 20 -11.63 11.97 -5.96
C ASN A 20 -10.99 10.70 -5.38
N GLY A 21 -9.85 10.24 -5.93
CA GLY A 21 -9.15 9.04 -5.48
C GLY A 21 -9.54 7.77 -6.23
N GLU A 22 -10.19 7.87 -7.37
CA GLU A 22 -10.60 6.74 -8.21
C GLU A 22 -9.38 5.97 -8.74
N THR A 23 -9.45 4.63 -8.68
CA THR A 23 -8.37 3.73 -9.12
C THR A 23 -8.86 2.58 -10.00
N ASP A 24 -10.13 2.60 -10.44
CA ASP A 24 -10.75 1.52 -11.21
C ASP A 24 -10.03 1.23 -12.54
N TRP A 25 -9.45 2.27 -13.14
CA TRP A 25 -8.65 2.18 -14.35
C TRP A 25 -7.43 1.23 -14.22
N ILE A 26 -6.90 1.03 -13.02
CA ILE A 26 -5.79 0.10 -12.74
C ILE A 26 -6.20 -1.34 -13.07
N PHE A 27 -7.44 -1.70 -12.73
CA PHE A 27 -7.94 -3.06 -12.93
C PHE A 27 -8.37 -3.33 -14.37
N SER A 28 -8.81 -2.30 -15.09
CA SER A 28 -9.27 -2.42 -16.47
C SER A 28 -8.13 -2.39 -17.51
N THR A 29 -6.97 -1.86 -17.14
CA THR A 29 -5.83 -1.66 -18.07
C THR A 29 -4.61 -2.53 -17.75
N GLY A 30 -4.62 -3.25 -16.62
CA GLY A 30 -3.52 -4.12 -16.19
C GLY A 30 -3.46 -5.44 -16.94
N GLY A 31 -2.30 -5.74 -17.56
CA GLY A 31 -2.04 -7.06 -18.17
C GLY A 31 -1.49 -8.09 -17.17
N PRO A 32 -1.48 -9.40 -17.55
CA PRO A 32 -1.00 -10.48 -16.67
C PRO A 32 0.47 -10.31 -16.26
N ASP A 33 1.33 -9.87 -17.16
CA ASP A 33 2.76 -9.66 -16.89
C ASP A 33 2.99 -8.54 -15.88
N GLY A 34 2.26 -7.43 -16.00
CA GLY A 34 2.28 -6.33 -15.03
C GLY A 34 1.79 -6.77 -13.65
N LYS A 35 0.75 -7.63 -13.61
CA LYS A 35 0.26 -8.22 -12.36
C LYS A 35 1.31 -9.13 -11.72
N ALA A 36 1.95 -10.00 -12.49
CA ALA A 36 2.99 -10.91 -12.01
C ALA A 36 4.21 -10.14 -11.48
N TRP A 37 4.67 -9.12 -12.20
CA TRP A 37 5.75 -8.25 -11.78
C TRP A 37 5.44 -7.53 -10.47
N LYS A 38 4.25 -6.95 -10.36
CA LYS A 38 3.79 -6.27 -9.14
C LYS A 38 3.67 -7.24 -7.95
N LEU A 39 3.20 -8.46 -8.19
CA LEU A 39 3.14 -9.51 -7.18
C LEU A 39 4.54 -9.83 -6.65
N GLY A 40 5.55 -9.92 -7.52
CA GLY A 40 6.95 -10.11 -7.12
C GLY A 40 7.42 -9.02 -6.15
N THR A 41 7.17 -7.75 -6.46
CA THR A 41 7.50 -6.62 -5.58
C THR A 41 6.79 -6.72 -4.23
N VAL A 42 5.48 -6.97 -4.22
CA VAL A 42 4.69 -7.08 -2.98
C VAL A 42 5.16 -8.26 -2.11
N SER A 43 5.44 -9.41 -2.73
CA SER A 43 5.88 -10.61 -2.03
C SER A 43 7.32 -10.55 -1.52
N SER A 44 8.14 -9.65 -2.05
CA SER A 44 9.52 -9.44 -1.59
C SER A 44 9.61 -8.68 -0.26
N ALA A 45 8.51 -8.08 0.19
CA ALA A 45 8.48 -7.25 1.39
C ALA A 45 8.81 -8.04 2.67
N GLY A 46 9.50 -7.40 3.60
CA GLY A 46 9.60 -7.83 4.99
C GLY A 46 8.61 -7.09 5.90
N VAL A 47 8.10 -5.95 5.44
CA VAL A 47 7.04 -5.19 6.09
C VAL A 47 6.31 -4.34 5.05
N HIS A 48 4.99 -4.27 5.15
CA HIS A 48 4.17 -3.32 4.40
C HIS A 48 3.95 -2.04 5.20
N VAL A 49 4.11 -0.88 4.55
CA VAL A 49 3.78 0.42 5.15
C VAL A 49 2.72 1.13 4.33
N MET A 50 1.75 1.74 4.99
CA MET A 50 0.63 2.39 4.31
C MET A 50 -0.05 3.46 5.17
N GLY A 51 -0.77 4.36 4.52
CA GLY A 51 -1.62 5.33 5.22
C GLY A 51 -2.91 4.68 5.75
N SER A 52 -3.50 5.29 6.76
CA SER A 52 -4.69 4.79 7.48
C SER A 52 -5.90 4.53 6.57
N ARG A 53 -6.14 5.36 5.54
CA ARG A 53 -7.26 5.17 4.62
C ARG A 53 -7.10 3.89 3.78
N SER A 54 -5.91 3.68 3.21
CA SER A 54 -5.62 2.44 2.46
C SER A 54 -5.68 1.23 3.36
N PHE A 55 -5.17 1.33 4.59
CA PHE A 55 -5.25 0.26 5.58
C PHE A 55 -6.69 -0.14 5.86
N ALA A 56 -7.59 0.80 6.17
CA ALA A 56 -8.98 0.50 6.50
C ALA A 56 -9.71 -0.22 5.35
N GLY A 57 -9.56 0.26 4.12
CA GLY A 57 -10.15 -0.39 2.94
C GLY A 57 -9.58 -1.79 2.68
N TRP A 58 -8.28 -1.96 2.85
CA TRP A 58 -7.61 -3.22 2.58
C TRP A 58 -7.81 -4.27 3.67
N ALA A 59 -7.92 -3.86 4.92
CA ALA A 59 -8.24 -4.74 6.04
C ALA A 59 -9.62 -5.41 5.90
N SER A 60 -10.57 -4.77 5.20
CA SER A 60 -11.87 -5.35 4.87
C SER A 60 -11.88 -6.17 3.57
N TYR A 61 -10.81 -6.12 2.77
CA TYR A 61 -10.74 -6.78 1.47
C TYR A 61 -9.83 -8.02 1.48
N TRP A 62 -8.56 -7.86 1.86
CA TRP A 62 -7.56 -8.90 1.70
C TRP A 62 -7.83 -10.19 2.48
N PRO A 63 -8.30 -10.16 3.74
CA PRO A 63 -8.63 -11.39 4.47
C PRO A 63 -9.68 -12.25 3.76
N TYR A 64 -10.56 -11.63 2.97
CA TYR A 64 -11.68 -12.26 2.27
C TYR A 64 -11.43 -12.49 0.77
N SER A 65 -10.21 -12.23 0.31
CA SER A 65 -9.84 -12.27 -1.11
C SER A 65 -9.18 -13.59 -1.49
N THR A 66 -9.48 -14.07 -2.70
CA THR A 66 -8.79 -15.20 -3.36
C THR A 66 -7.75 -14.73 -4.37
N ASP A 67 -7.46 -13.43 -4.44
CA ASP A 67 -6.46 -12.90 -5.37
C ASP A 67 -5.05 -13.37 -5.00
N ALA A 68 -4.17 -13.48 -6.00
CA ALA A 68 -2.79 -13.93 -5.84
C ALA A 68 -1.96 -13.07 -4.86
N PHE A 69 -2.36 -11.81 -4.63
CA PHE A 69 -1.73 -10.93 -3.63
C PHE A 69 -2.14 -11.26 -2.19
N ALA A 70 -3.28 -11.93 -1.98
CA ALA A 70 -3.85 -12.13 -0.65
C ALA A 70 -2.88 -12.81 0.35
N PRO A 71 -2.12 -13.87 -0.01
CA PRO A 71 -1.16 -14.45 0.91
C PRO A 71 -0.14 -13.43 1.43
N SER A 72 0.55 -12.70 0.54
CA SER A 72 1.55 -11.69 0.93
C SER A 72 0.92 -10.55 1.75
N MET A 73 -0.27 -10.11 1.36
CA MET A 73 -0.99 -9.04 2.08
C MET A 73 -1.46 -9.47 3.47
N ASN A 74 -1.78 -10.75 3.66
CA ASN A 74 -2.27 -11.27 4.94
C ASN A 74 -1.16 -11.77 5.88
N GLU A 75 0.00 -12.18 5.35
CA GLU A 75 1.06 -12.78 6.16
C GLU A 75 2.12 -11.77 6.61
N ILE A 76 2.52 -10.85 5.70
CA ILE A 76 3.60 -9.91 5.97
C ILE A 76 3.16 -8.84 6.99
N PRO A 77 3.99 -8.53 8.01
CA PRO A 77 3.70 -7.50 8.99
C PRO A 77 3.39 -6.13 8.37
N LYS A 78 2.57 -5.34 9.06
CA LYS A 78 2.11 -4.03 8.58
C LYS A 78 2.41 -2.92 9.57
N VAL A 79 2.79 -1.76 9.04
CA VAL A 79 2.90 -0.51 9.80
C VAL A 79 2.01 0.55 9.16
N VAL A 80 1.13 1.12 9.96
CA VAL A 80 0.12 2.08 9.52
C VAL A 80 0.49 3.48 9.98
N PHE A 81 0.50 4.42 9.05
CA PHE A 81 0.74 5.83 9.31
C PHE A 81 -0.59 6.60 9.35
N ALA A 82 -0.93 7.15 10.51
CA ALA A 82 -2.14 7.93 10.73
C ALA A 82 -1.79 9.36 11.15
N ARG A 83 -2.36 10.37 10.47
CA ARG A 83 -2.12 11.79 10.80
C ARG A 83 -2.58 12.18 12.20
N SER A 84 -3.61 11.53 12.71
CA SER A 84 -4.20 11.84 14.02
C SER A 84 -3.45 11.24 15.19
N GLY A 85 -2.37 10.49 14.94
CA GLY A 85 -1.63 9.79 16.02
C GLY A 85 -2.50 8.82 16.84
N ARG A 86 -3.70 8.46 16.36
CA ARG A 86 -4.58 7.52 17.06
C ARG A 86 -3.96 6.13 17.04
N PRO A 87 -3.85 5.47 18.18
CA PRO A 87 -3.18 4.17 18.29
C PRO A 87 -3.97 3.03 17.68
N THR A 88 -5.28 3.19 17.48
CA THR A 88 -6.15 2.12 16.99
C THR A 88 -6.77 2.50 15.66
N ILE A 89 -6.61 1.64 14.66
CA ILE A 89 -7.30 1.72 13.38
C ILE A 89 -8.10 0.44 13.24
N ASP A 90 -9.40 0.55 13.43
CA ASP A 90 -10.29 -0.59 13.25
C ASP A 90 -10.46 -0.89 11.75
N PRO A 91 -10.30 -2.14 11.33
CA PRO A 91 -10.65 -2.54 9.97
C PRO A 91 -12.12 -2.25 9.68
N ALA A 92 -12.41 -1.89 8.44
CA ALA A 92 -13.80 -1.79 7.99
C ALA A 92 -14.49 -3.17 8.11
N PRO A 93 -15.83 -3.22 8.28
CA PRO A 93 -16.55 -4.48 8.28
C PRO A 93 -16.32 -5.29 7.01
N ALA A 94 -16.40 -6.62 7.13
CA ALA A 94 -16.30 -7.52 5.99
C ALA A 94 -17.29 -7.13 4.89
N PRO A 95 -16.88 -7.17 3.61
CA PRO A 95 -17.79 -6.85 2.52
C PRO A 95 -18.90 -7.91 2.43
N ALA A 96 -20.11 -7.47 2.11
CA ALA A 96 -21.28 -8.36 1.97
C ALA A 96 -21.10 -9.47 0.92
N HIS A 97 -20.14 -9.32 0.01
CA HIS A 97 -19.81 -10.27 -1.05
C HIS A 97 -18.44 -10.97 -0.84
N ALA A 98 -18.02 -11.13 0.41
CA ALA A 98 -16.81 -11.89 0.74
C ALA A 98 -16.84 -13.28 0.06
N LYS A 99 -15.75 -13.65 -0.60
CA LYS A 99 -15.67 -14.91 -1.39
C LYS A 99 -15.21 -16.11 -0.56
N VAL A 100 -14.55 -15.84 0.55
CA VAL A 100 -14.00 -16.87 1.44
C VAL A 100 -14.15 -16.44 2.89
N GLU A 101 -14.26 -17.42 3.78
CA GLU A 101 -14.11 -17.18 5.21
C GLU A 101 -12.62 -16.90 5.51
N PRO A 102 -12.31 -15.80 6.18
CA PRO A 102 -10.93 -15.46 6.50
C PRO A 102 -10.36 -16.38 7.57
N SER A 103 -9.09 -16.74 7.44
CA SER A 103 -8.41 -17.44 8.52
C SER A 103 -8.23 -16.52 9.74
N ALA A 104 -8.17 -17.10 10.94
CA ALA A 104 -7.88 -16.35 12.16
C ALA A 104 -6.54 -15.62 12.07
N HIS A 105 -5.55 -16.22 11.40
CA HIS A 105 -4.24 -15.61 11.15
C HIS A 105 -4.34 -14.37 10.27
N ALA A 106 -5.07 -14.45 9.14
CA ALA A 106 -5.28 -13.30 8.26
C ALA A 106 -5.94 -12.13 9.01
N LEU A 107 -7.00 -12.39 9.76
CA LEU A 107 -7.66 -11.35 10.56
C LEU A 107 -6.72 -10.75 11.62
N ALA A 108 -5.96 -11.59 12.34
CA ALA A 108 -5.01 -11.14 13.33
C ALA A 108 -3.92 -10.26 12.73
N SER A 109 -3.39 -10.62 11.58
CA SER A 109 -2.35 -9.85 10.86
C SER A 109 -2.77 -8.40 10.54
N TRP A 110 -4.04 -8.16 10.29
CA TRP A 110 -4.57 -6.80 10.08
C TRP A 110 -4.94 -6.11 11.38
N ARG A 111 -5.57 -6.81 12.32
CA ARG A 111 -5.94 -6.25 13.62
C ARG A 111 -4.72 -5.83 14.43
N ASP A 112 -3.66 -6.64 14.39
CA ASP A 112 -2.43 -6.46 15.18
C ASP A 112 -1.38 -5.61 14.44
N ALA A 113 -1.77 -4.95 13.34
CA ALA A 113 -0.92 -4.03 12.60
C ALA A 113 -0.40 -2.90 13.51
N ARG A 114 0.91 -2.66 13.47
CA ARG A 114 1.53 -1.59 14.25
C ARG A 114 1.11 -0.22 13.73
N VAL A 115 0.67 0.66 14.59
CA VAL A 115 0.44 2.07 14.25
C VAL A 115 1.70 2.87 14.57
N ALA A 116 2.22 3.60 13.60
CA ALA A 116 3.35 4.50 13.78
C ALA A 116 2.94 5.67 14.69
N SER A 117 3.71 5.94 15.74
CA SER A 117 3.42 6.96 16.74
C SER A 117 4.30 8.20 16.66
N GLY A 118 5.40 8.11 15.88
CA GLY A 118 6.37 9.20 15.71
C GLY A 118 6.21 9.96 14.38
N ALA A 119 7.12 10.89 14.15
CA ALA A 119 7.20 11.58 12.86
C ALA A 119 7.52 10.59 11.74
N LEU A 120 6.97 10.83 10.53
CA LEU A 120 7.12 9.94 9.38
C LEU A 120 8.59 9.58 9.11
N ALA A 121 9.46 10.58 9.08
CA ALA A 121 10.88 10.38 8.77
C ALA A 121 11.58 9.50 9.82
N ASP A 122 11.30 9.72 11.10
CA ASP A 122 11.91 8.97 12.20
C ASP A 122 11.47 7.51 12.20
N GLU A 123 10.18 7.26 11.94
CA GLU A 123 9.62 5.91 11.88
C GLU A 123 10.17 5.14 10.66
N ILE A 124 10.28 5.77 9.50
CA ILE A 124 10.91 5.15 8.32
C ILE A 124 12.39 4.92 8.55
N ALA A 125 13.11 5.88 9.12
CA ALA A 125 14.53 5.71 9.45
C ALA A 125 14.75 4.56 10.45
N ARG A 126 13.85 4.39 11.43
CA ARG A 126 13.88 3.25 12.36
C ARG A 126 13.68 1.93 11.63
N LEU A 127 12.67 1.83 10.77
CA LEU A 127 12.41 0.63 9.96
C LEU A 127 13.60 0.28 9.04
N LYS A 128 14.22 1.29 8.43
CA LYS A 128 15.40 1.07 7.55
C LYS A 128 16.61 0.51 8.31
N ARG A 129 16.77 0.83 9.60
CA ARG A 129 17.88 0.31 10.45
C ARG A 129 17.66 -1.13 10.92
N GLU A 130 16.44 -1.64 10.87
CA GLU A 130 16.15 -3.05 11.19
C GLU A 130 16.74 -3.96 10.10
N ASP A 131 17.17 -5.16 10.47
CA ASP A 131 17.58 -6.17 9.51
C ASP A 131 16.36 -6.84 8.86
N GLY A 132 16.52 -7.31 7.63
CA GLY A 132 15.47 -8.06 6.93
C GLY A 132 15.25 -7.64 5.49
N LYS A 133 14.16 -8.14 4.92
CA LYS A 133 13.72 -7.85 3.55
C LYS A 133 13.25 -6.39 3.42
N PRO A 134 13.14 -5.84 2.19
CA PRO A 134 12.72 -4.46 1.94
C PRO A 134 11.43 -4.05 2.64
N ILE A 135 11.29 -2.74 2.84
CA ILE A 135 10.05 -2.09 3.24
C ILE A 135 9.28 -1.77 1.96
N VAL A 136 8.08 -2.30 1.79
CA VAL A 136 7.23 -1.95 0.65
C VAL A 136 6.13 -0.99 1.09
N ALA A 137 6.21 0.24 0.55
CA ALA A 137 5.20 1.25 0.75
C ALA A 137 4.09 1.11 -0.29
N HIS A 138 2.87 1.14 0.18
CA HIS A 138 1.68 1.17 -0.65
C HIS A 138 1.04 2.56 -0.63
N GLY A 139 0.38 2.96 -1.74
CA GLY A 139 -0.41 4.20 -1.77
C GLY A 139 -1.50 4.24 -0.68
N GLY A 140 -2.34 5.16 -0.46
CA GLY A 140 -2.87 6.27 -1.21
C GLY A 140 -1.91 7.44 -1.52
N ALA A 141 -2.38 8.22 -2.46
CA ALA A 141 -1.62 9.31 -3.01
C ALA A 141 -1.00 10.23 -1.94
N THR A 142 -1.76 10.64 -0.95
CA THR A 142 -1.29 11.52 0.13
C THR A 142 -0.14 10.92 0.95
N PHE A 143 -0.17 9.61 1.21
CA PHE A 143 0.92 8.95 1.95
C PHE A 143 2.16 8.85 1.06
N ALA A 144 2.00 8.46 -0.20
CA ALA A 144 3.08 8.42 -1.19
C ALA A 144 3.74 9.81 -1.35
N GLN A 145 2.94 10.87 -1.52
CA GLN A 145 3.42 12.25 -1.57
C GLN A 145 4.23 12.64 -0.34
N SER A 146 3.80 12.22 0.85
CA SER A 146 4.53 12.52 2.10
C SER A 146 5.91 11.84 2.13
N LEU A 147 6.02 10.60 1.64
CA LEU A 147 7.29 9.88 1.53
C LEU A 147 8.23 10.55 0.51
N VAL A 148 7.68 10.94 -0.65
CA VAL A 148 8.45 11.60 -1.73
C VAL A 148 8.95 12.97 -1.30
N ARG A 149 8.09 13.81 -0.71
CA ARG A 149 8.48 15.15 -0.20
C ARG A 149 9.57 15.07 0.86
N ALA A 150 9.55 14.03 1.69
CA ALA A 150 10.56 13.83 2.73
C ALA A 150 11.82 13.11 2.21
N ASN A 151 11.91 12.82 0.90
CA ASN A 151 13.02 12.12 0.26
C ASN A 151 13.38 10.78 0.96
N LEU A 152 12.37 9.99 1.30
CA LEU A 152 12.54 8.75 2.08
C LEU A 152 12.61 7.49 1.21
N VAL A 153 12.19 7.57 -0.05
CA VAL A 153 12.05 6.43 -0.96
C VAL A 153 13.37 6.16 -1.67
N ASP A 154 13.81 4.91 -1.65
CA ASP A 154 15.04 4.46 -2.32
C ASP A 154 14.75 3.93 -3.73
N GLU A 155 13.60 3.28 -3.94
CA GLU A 155 13.23 2.67 -5.22
C GLU A 155 11.75 2.91 -5.57
N TYR A 156 11.48 3.18 -6.85
CA TYR A 156 10.16 3.45 -7.41
C TYR A 156 9.79 2.45 -8.51
N PRO A 157 9.30 1.25 -8.18
CA PRO A 157 8.71 0.35 -9.17
C PRO A 157 7.34 0.89 -9.60
N LEU A 158 7.29 1.53 -10.77
CA LEU A 158 6.09 2.15 -11.31
C LEU A 158 5.49 1.30 -12.43
N ALA A 159 4.25 0.84 -12.24
CA ALA A 159 3.46 0.23 -13.30
C ALA A 159 2.74 1.34 -14.07
N VAL A 160 3.24 1.68 -15.26
CA VAL A 160 2.61 2.69 -16.13
C VAL A 160 1.49 2.03 -16.93
N HIS A 161 0.28 2.54 -16.76
CA HIS A 161 -0.92 2.05 -17.44
C HIS A 161 -1.22 2.87 -18.71
N PRO A 162 -1.70 2.24 -19.79
CA PRO A 162 -1.99 2.91 -21.07
C PRO A 162 -3.31 3.71 -21.00
N VAL A 163 -3.41 4.62 -20.05
CA VAL A 163 -4.57 5.51 -19.84
C VAL A 163 -4.08 6.90 -19.48
N ALA A 164 -4.73 7.92 -20.01
CA ALA A 164 -4.56 9.32 -19.62
C ALA A 164 -5.81 9.75 -18.85
N LEU A 165 -5.63 10.32 -17.66
CA LEU A 165 -6.73 10.76 -16.79
C LEU A 165 -7.07 12.24 -16.99
N GLY A 166 -6.13 13.03 -17.51
CA GLY A 166 -6.29 14.49 -17.72
C GLY A 166 -6.23 15.29 -16.43
N GLN A 167 -6.66 14.72 -15.31
CA GLN A 167 -6.60 15.32 -13.97
C GLN A 167 -6.58 14.25 -12.89
N GLY A 168 -6.00 14.54 -11.74
CA GLY A 168 -5.93 13.55 -10.64
C GLY A 168 -4.88 13.89 -9.60
N ASN A 169 -4.59 12.89 -8.78
CA ASN A 169 -3.57 12.97 -7.76
C ASN A 169 -2.24 12.41 -8.31
N ALA A 170 -1.21 13.24 -8.40
CA ALA A 170 0.14 12.81 -8.75
C ALA A 170 0.92 12.32 -7.52
N VAL A 171 2.02 11.57 -7.74
CA VAL A 171 2.94 11.18 -6.64
C VAL A 171 3.68 12.38 -6.09
N ARG A 172 3.99 13.37 -6.95
CA ARG A 172 4.59 14.65 -6.59
C ARG A 172 3.64 15.77 -7.01
N ASP A 173 3.34 16.66 -6.10
CA ASP A 173 2.66 17.90 -6.44
C ASP A 173 3.60 18.76 -7.29
N ALA A 174 3.03 19.46 -8.28
CA ALA A 174 3.77 20.38 -9.14
C ALA A 174 4.35 21.56 -8.37
#